data_fba77450c322ae0ca267a87fe3936a77
#
_entry.id   fba77450c322ae0ca267a87fe3936a77
#
_cell.length_a   1.000
_cell.length_b   1.000
_cell.length_c   1.000
_cell.angle_alpha   90.00
_cell.angle_beta   90.00
_cell.angle_gamma   90.00
#
_symmetry.space_group_name_H-M   'P 1'
#
loop_
_entity.id
_entity.type
_entity.pdbx_description
1 polymer ?
#
loop_
_entity_poly.entity_id
_entity_poly.type
_entity_poly.pdbx_seq_one_letter_code
_entity_poly.pdbx_strand_id
1 'polypeptide(L)'
;MIHYDKNHFAGMPRARFLKALNAEGVRFGAGYSSHRNIPFLRGLAQDPVYRALFGAERLAKWEKQSFDLPANERVCEEHAWCAQNILLADRSAMEQIAEGFRKVQKNAAQLAKA
;
A
#
# COMPACT_ATOMS: atom_id res chain seq x y z
N MET A 1 -5.46 9.53 -0.75
CA MET A 1 -4.86 8.33 -1.40
C MET A 1 -4.59 8.65 -2.85
N ILE A 2 -3.42 8.29 -3.36
CA ILE A 2 -3.02 8.47 -4.76
C ILE A 2 -2.69 7.12 -5.38
N HIS A 3 -2.86 7.02 -6.70
CA HIS A 3 -2.42 5.87 -7.48
C HIS A 3 -0.93 6.02 -7.82
N TYR A 4 -0.13 4.98 -7.55
CA TYR A 4 1.27 4.90 -7.89
C TYR A 4 1.45 3.94 -9.08
N ASP A 5 1.84 4.49 -10.22
CA ASP A 5 2.23 3.69 -11.39
C ASP A 5 3.75 3.68 -11.54
N LYS A 6 4.37 2.53 -11.28
CA LYS A 6 5.82 2.34 -11.38
C LYS A 6 6.40 2.67 -12.77
N ASN A 7 5.58 2.61 -13.83
CA ASN A 7 6.01 2.92 -15.18
C ASN A 7 6.42 4.39 -15.34
N HIS A 8 5.80 5.28 -14.57
CA HIS A 8 6.18 6.70 -14.51
C HIS A 8 7.41 6.98 -13.64
N PHE A 9 7.95 5.94 -12.97
CA PHE A 9 9.10 6.02 -12.05
C PHE A 9 10.19 4.99 -12.38
N ALA A 10 10.43 4.74 -13.67
CA ALA A 10 11.47 3.82 -14.15
C ALA A 10 11.39 2.40 -13.56
N GLY A 11 10.19 1.91 -13.31
CA GLY A 11 9.95 0.59 -12.72
C GLY A 11 10.26 0.49 -11.23
N MET A 12 10.52 1.60 -10.54
CA MET A 12 10.89 1.63 -9.12
C MET A 12 9.80 0.96 -8.25
N PRO A 13 10.16 0.04 -7.34
CA PRO A 13 9.19 -0.52 -6.40
C PRO A 13 8.58 0.55 -5.49
N ARG A 14 7.27 0.45 -5.20
CA ARG A 14 6.54 1.41 -4.35
C ARG A 14 7.22 1.68 -3.00
N ALA A 15 7.75 0.66 -2.34
CA ALA A 15 8.43 0.83 -1.06
C ALA A 15 9.63 1.79 -1.16
N ARG A 16 10.38 1.72 -2.26
CA ARG A 16 11.50 2.59 -2.54
C ARG A 16 11.04 4.01 -2.89
N PHE A 17 9.99 4.12 -3.70
CA PHE A 17 9.34 5.40 -3.99
C PHE A 17 8.90 6.12 -2.71
N LEU A 18 8.22 5.42 -1.80
CA LEU A 18 7.77 5.98 -0.53
C LEU A 18 8.96 6.40 0.36
N LYS A 19 10.04 5.60 0.39
CA LYS A 19 11.26 5.94 1.12
C LYS A 19 11.89 7.22 0.58
N ALA A 20 12.00 7.35 -0.74
CA ALA A 20 12.55 8.53 -1.39
C ALA A 20 11.68 9.77 -1.14
N LEU A 21 10.36 9.64 -1.26
CA LEU A 21 9.42 10.73 -1.02
C LEU A 21 9.47 11.23 0.43
N ASN A 22 9.53 10.30 1.39
CA ASN A 22 9.67 10.65 2.80
C ASN A 22 11.01 11.33 3.11
N ALA A 23 12.09 10.98 2.41
CA ALA A 23 13.38 11.64 2.52
C ALA A 23 13.36 13.11 2.03
N GLU A 24 12.45 13.42 1.09
CA GLU A 24 12.19 14.80 0.66
C GLU A 24 11.23 15.56 1.61
N GLY A 25 10.87 14.97 2.75
CA GLY A 25 9.96 15.57 3.73
C GLY A 25 8.47 15.41 3.40
N VAL A 26 8.12 14.74 2.31
CA VAL A 26 6.73 14.51 1.88
C VAL A 26 6.24 13.19 2.44
N ARG A 27 5.48 13.24 3.53
CA ARG A 27 5.07 12.07 4.31
C ARG A 27 3.94 11.29 3.66
N PHE A 28 4.30 10.21 2.98
CA PHE A 28 3.37 9.22 2.44
C PHE A 28 3.72 7.83 2.95
N GLY A 29 2.69 7.00 3.12
CA GLY A 29 2.79 5.62 3.57
C GLY A 29 2.15 4.64 2.59
N ALA A 30 2.33 3.35 2.89
CA ALA A 30 1.77 2.27 2.08
C ALA A 30 0.25 2.12 2.23
N GLY A 31 -0.37 2.73 3.26
CA GLY A 31 -1.79 2.59 3.54
C GLY A 31 -2.17 1.20 4.01
N TYR A 32 -3.22 0.63 3.45
CA TYR A 32 -3.75 -0.67 3.86
C TYR A 32 -2.91 -1.83 3.32
N SER A 33 -2.81 -2.87 4.13
CA SER A 33 -2.22 -4.15 3.72
C SER A 33 -3.25 -5.01 3.00
N SER A 34 -2.81 -5.87 2.09
CA SER A 34 -3.65 -6.91 1.51
C SER A 34 -4.25 -7.80 2.61
N HIS A 35 -5.49 -8.26 2.43
CA HIS A 35 -6.14 -9.23 3.32
C HIS A 35 -5.27 -10.47 3.56
N ARG A 36 -4.53 -10.91 2.54
CA ARG A 36 -3.57 -12.02 2.65
C ARG A 36 -2.52 -11.81 3.75
N ASN A 37 -2.20 -10.58 4.09
CA ASN A 37 -1.17 -10.21 5.06
C ASN A 37 -1.73 -9.89 6.46
N ILE A 38 -3.03 -10.08 6.69
CA ILE A 38 -3.64 -9.87 8.01
C ILE A 38 -3.54 -11.17 8.83
N PRO A 39 -2.70 -11.23 9.89
CA PRO A 39 -2.46 -12.47 10.65
C PRO A 39 -3.73 -13.09 11.24
N PHE A 40 -4.63 -12.25 11.74
CA PHE A 40 -5.91 -12.69 12.28
C PHE A 40 -6.74 -13.46 11.24
N LEU A 41 -6.86 -12.94 10.02
CA LEU A 41 -7.61 -13.60 8.95
C LEU A 41 -6.99 -14.92 8.54
N ARG A 42 -5.66 -15.01 8.54
CA ARG A 42 -4.94 -16.27 8.25
C ARG A 42 -5.17 -17.35 9.30
N GLY A 43 -5.36 -16.95 10.56
CA GLY A 43 -5.56 -17.87 11.68
C GLY A 43 -6.99 -18.40 11.82
N LEU A 44 -7.99 -17.70 11.26
CA LEU A 44 -9.40 -18.00 11.50
C LEU A 44 -9.80 -19.45 11.13
N ALA A 45 -9.33 -19.97 10.01
CA ALA A 45 -9.66 -21.32 9.57
C ALA A 45 -9.04 -22.43 10.45
N GLN A 46 -8.03 -22.09 11.26
CA GLN A 46 -7.36 -23.00 12.18
C GLN A 46 -7.83 -22.84 13.63
N ASP A 47 -8.54 -21.77 13.94
CA ASP A 47 -9.02 -21.49 15.27
C ASP A 47 -10.09 -22.51 15.70
N PRO A 48 -9.93 -23.19 16.88
CA PRO A 48 -10.86 -24.22 17.34
C PRO A 48 -12.29 -23.72 17.56
N VAL A 49 -12.46 -22.47 18.03
CA VAL A 49 -13.77 -21.86 18.30
C VAL A 49 -14.50 -21.64 16.97
N TYR A 50 -13.84 -21.04 15.99
CA TYR A 50 -14.42 -20.80 14.67
C TYR A 50 -14.72 -22.14 13.94
N ARG A 51 -13.87 -23.13 14.09
CA ARG A 51 -14.11 -24.48 13.55
C ARG A 51 -15.34 -25.16 14.17
N ALA A 52 -15.53 -25.01 15.48
CA ALA A 52 -16.71 -25.53 16.16
C ALA A 52 -17.99 -24.80 15.74
N LEU A 53 -17.94 -23.49 15.53
CA LEU A 53 -19.10 -22.68 15.16
C LEU A 53 -19.50 -22.83 13.69
N PHE A 54 -18.56 -22.87 12.77
CA PHE A 54 -18.81 -22.78 11.34
C PHE A 54 -18.53 -24.05 10.55
N GLY A 55 -17.82 -25.01 11.14
CA GLY A 55 -17.37 -26.23 10.49
C GLY A 55 -16.12 -26.04 9.62
N ALA A 56 -15.30 -27.07 9.54
CA ALA A 56 -14.00 -27.03 8.85
C ALA A 56 -14.15 -26.79 7.34
N GLU A 57 -15.13 -27.41 6.69
CA GLU A 57 -15.38 -27.29 5.26
C GLU A 57 -15.74 -25.84 4.85
N ARG A 58 -16.67 -25.22 5.62
CA ARG A 58 -17.07 -23.83 5.37
C ARG A 58 -15.92 -22.86 5.55
N LEU A 59 -15.09 -23.07 6.57
CA LEU A 59 -13.91 -22.22 6.80
C LEU A 59 -12.85 -22.39 5.72
N ALA A 60 -12.61 -23.61 5.22
CA ALA A 60 -11.68 -23.84 4.12
C ALA A 60 -12.16 -23.16 2.82
N LYS A 61 -13.46 -23.20 2.52
CA LYS A 61 -14.05 -22.49 1.39
C LYS A 61 -13.91 -20.97 1.55
N TRP A 62 -14.19 -20.46 2.75
CA TRP A 62 -14.04 -19.04 3.08
C TRP A 62 -12.59 -18.60 2.93
N GLU A 63 -11.61 -19.34 3.46
CA GLU A 63 -10.19 -19.03 3.36
C GLU A 63 -9.75 -18.90 1.90
N LYS A 64 -10.10 -19.87 1.08
CA LYS A 64 -9.82 -19.85 -0.36
C LYS A 64 -10.39 -18.60 -1.05
N GLN A 65 -11.64 -18.26 -0.77
CA GLN A 65 -12.32 -17.12 -1.39
C GLN A 65 -11.79 -15.77 -0.85
N SER A 66 -11.49 -15.68 0.45
CA SER A 66 -11.06 -14.45 1.09
C SER A 66 -9.64 -14.02 0.72
N PHE A 67 -8.81 -14.95 0.24
CA PHE A 67 -7.42 -14.66 -0.17
C PHE A 67 -7.22 -14.64 -1.69
N ASP A 68 -8.24 -14.92 -2.47
CA ASP A 68 -8.25 -14.77 -3.93
C ASP A 68 -8.88 -13.42 -4.31
N LEU A 69 -8.17 -12.34 -4.01
CA LEU A 69 -8.63 -10.97 -4.20
C LEU A 69 -7.62 -10.17 -5.04
N PRO A 70 -7.45 -10.49 -6.34
CA PRO A 70 -6.41 -9.87 -7.17
C PRO A 70 -6.55 -8.35 -7.30
N ALA A 71 -7.78 -7.81 -7.30
CA ALA A 71 -8.02 -6.38 -7.30
C ALA A 71 -7.54 -5.71 -6.00
N ASN A 72 -7.78 -6.35 -4.84
CA ASN A 72 -7.28 -5.86 -3.55
C ASN A 72 -5.75 -5.85 -3.51
N GLU A 73 -5.12 -6.92 -3.97
CA GLU A 73 -3.66 -7.02 -4.02
C GLU A 73 -3.07 -5.92 -4.89
N ARG A 74 -3.60 -5.73 -6.10
CA ARG A 74 -3.17 -4.67 -7.00
C ARG A 74 -3.33 -3.29 -6.38
N VAL A 75 -4.49 -2.97 -5.81
CA VAL A 75 -4.70 -1.68 -5.13
C VAL A 75 -3.70 -1.49 -3.99
N CYS A 76 -3.45 -2.53 -3.17
CA CYS A 76 -2.48 -2.46 -2.09
C CYS A 76 -1.04 -2.25 -2.56
N GLU A 77 -0.70 -2.63 -3.79
CA GLU A 77 0.62 -2.43 -4.39
C GLU A 77 0.76 -1.08 -5.12
N GLU A 78 -0.34 -0.58 -5.67
CA GLU A 78 -0.35 0.58 -6.56
C GLU A 78 -0.85 1.87 -5.90
N HIS A 79 -1.08 1.90 -4.60
CA HIS A 79 -1.49 3.14 -3.94
C HIS A 79 -0.48 3.65 -2.93
N ALA A 80 -0.50 4.96 -2.70
CA ALA A 80 0.17 5.63 -1.61
C ALA A 80 -0.83 6.50 -0.85
N TRP A 81 -0.65 6.57 0.47
CA TRP A 81 -1.58 7.22 1.36
C TRP A 81 -0.88 8.31 2.18
N CYS A 82 -1.57 9.40 2.44
CA CYS A 82 -1.15 10.42 3.38
C CYS A 82 -2.28 10.77 4.34
N ALA A 83 -1.92 11.28 5.50
CA ALA A 83 -2.88 11.82 6.44
C ALA A 83 -3.52 13.10 5.87
N GLN A 84 -4.81 13.27 6.08
CA GLN A 84 -5.57 14.41 5.54
C GLN A 84 -4.99 15.77 6.00
N ASN A 85 -4.49 15.86 7.20
CA ASN A 85 -3.97 17.10 7.78
C ASN A 85 -2.84 17.74 6.95
N ILE A 86 -2.04 16.95 6.22
CA ILE A 86 -0.99 17.52 5.37
C ILE A 86 -1.56 18.28 4.16
N LEU A 87 -2.81 18.01 3.79
CA LEU A 87 -3.51 18.65 2.68
C LEU A 87 -4.33 19.89 3.13
N LEU A 88 -4.33 20.20 4.42
CA LEU A 88 -5.02 21.36 5.00
C LEU A 88 -4.09 22.58 5.12
N ALA A 89 -2.84 22.43 4.75
CA ALA A 89 -1.87 23.53 4.75
C ALA A 89 -2.09 24.51 3.60
N ASP A 90 -1.34 25.60 3.61
CA ASP A 90 -1.44 26.63 2.60
C ASP A 90 -0.91 26.18 1.22
N ARG A 91 -1.07 27.04 0.23
CA ARG A 91 -0.64 26.80 -1.15
C ARG A 91 0.87 26.52 -1.24
N SER A 92 1.70 27.22 -0.44
CA SER A 92 3.16 27.03 -0.45
C SER A 92 3.53 25.59 -0.03
N ALA A 93 2.88 25.06 1.00
CA ALA A 93 3.09 23.68 1.42
C ALA A 93 2.63 22.66 0.34
N MET A 94 1.54 22.94 -0.38
CA MET A 94 1.11 22.09 -1.50
C MET A 94 2.10 22.11 -2.66
N GLU A 95 2.70 23.25 -2.95
CA GLU A 95 3.75 23.39 -3.96
C GLU A 95 5.01 22.61 -3.55
N GLN A 96 5.40 22.63 -2.28
CA GLN A 96 6.53 21.84 -1.76
C GLN A 96 6.26 20.32 -1.89
N ILE A 97 5.05 19.88 -1.59
CA ILE A 97 4.65 18.47 -1.80
C ILE A 97 4.79 18.10 -3.28
N ALA A 98 4.25 18.90 -4.19
CA ALA A 98 4.35 18.66 -5.61
C ALA A 98 5.80 18.64 -6.11
N GLU A 99 6.66 19.52 -5.59
CA GLU A 99 8.07 19.54 -5.94
C GLU A 99 8.81 18.29 -5.45
N GLY A 100 8.50 17.79 -4.26
CA GLY A 100 9.03 16.51 -3.76
C GLY A 100 8.70 15.35 -4.70
N PHE A 101 7.46 15.27 -5.22
CA PHE A 101 7.07 14.27 -6.23
C PHE A 101 7.87 14.42 -7.53
N ARG A 102 7.99 15.64 -8.06
CA ARG A 102 8.76 15.92 -9.30
C ARG A 102 10.23 15.54 -9.15
N LYS A 103 10.83 15.85 -8.01
CA LYS A 103 12.22 15.51 -7.70
C LYS A 103 12.45 14.01 -7.67
N VAL A 104 11.58 13.25 -6.99
CA VAL A 104 11.65 11.79 -6.98
C VAL A 104 11.45 11.22 -8.37
N GLN A 105 10.51 11.74 -9.16
CA GLN A 105 10.26 11.29 -10.53
C GLN A 105 11.47 11.57 -11.44
N LYS A 106 12.03 12.77 -11.39
CA LYS A 106 13.22 13.16 -12.18
C LYS A 106 14.42 12.26 -11.91
N ASN A 107 14.59 11.80 -10.68
CA ASN A 107 15.69 10.93 -10.26
C ASN A 107 15.31 9.43 -10.21
N ALA A 108 14.14 9.06 -10.73
CA ALA A 108 13.60 7.71 -10.59
C ALA A 108 14.53 6.62 -11.13
N ALA A 109 15.18 6.85 -12.27
CA ALA A 109 16.11 5.89 -12.87
C ALA A 109 17.34 5.60 -11.99
N GLN A 110 17.85 6.59 -11.28
CA GLN A 110 18.94 6.44 -10.33
C GLN A 110 18.46 5.75 -9.05
N LEU A 111 17.32 6.21 -8.51
CA LEU A 111 16.72 5.65 -7.31
C LEU A 111 16.26 4.19 -7.49
N ALA A 112 15.86 3.79 -8.68
CA ALA A 112 15.47 2.41 -8.96
C ALA A 112 16.64 1.42 -8.88
N LYS A 113 17.88 1.88 -9.07
CA LYS A 113 19.10 1.06 -9.04
C LYS A 113 19.77 1.01 -7.66
N ALA A 114 19.54 2.02 -6.80
CA ALA A 114 20.09 2.11 -5.46
C ALA A 114 19.42 1.13 -4.48
#